data_4253535967e7e7754a649076b4276dd6
#
_entry.id   4253535967e7e7754a649076b4276dd6
#
_cell.length_a   1.000
_cell.length_b   1.000
_cell.length_c   1.000
_cell.angle_alpha   90.00
_cell.angle_beta   90.00
_cell.angle_gamma   90.00
#
_symmetry.space_group_name_H-M   'P 1'
#
loop_
_entity.id
_entity.type
_entity.pdbx_description
1 polymer ?
#
loop_
_entity_poly.entity_id
_entity_poly.type
_entity_poly.pdbx_seq_one_letter_code
_entity_poly.pdbx_strand_id
1 'polypeptide(L)'
;MEFIERQNVLDLIGRDSRRYHSCIITCYSFDFTYFEERVLPVFRASNIRNVNVFVDGNSLETSQEMLTGKEFSFQKNYSLIPVYKGKGVFHPKIILLTGYHEGLLIVGSGNITSSGLNNND
;
A
#
# COMPACT_ATOMS: atom_id res chain seq x y z
N MET A 1 -10.24 -15.91 5.41
CA MET A 1 -9.16 -14.88 5.42
C MET A 1 -7.84 -15.52 5.80
N GLU A 2 -6.81 -15.22 5.07
CA GLU A 2 -5.47 -15.72 5.34
C GLU A 2 -4.60 -14.62 5.94
N PHE A 3 -3.64 -15.02 6.76
CA PHE A 3 -2.62 -14.13 7.30
C PHE A 3 -1.28 -14.52 6.69
N ILE A 4 -0.65 -13.56 6.04
CA ILE A 4 0.61 -13.79 5.34
C ILE A 4 1.62 -12.77 5.82
N GLU A 5 2.80 -13.25 6.19
CA GLU A 5 3.87 -12.40 6.69
C GLU A 5 5.12 -12.55 5.82
N ARG A 6 5.81 -11.45 5.62
CA ARG A 6 7.16 -11.44 5.07
C ARG A 6 7.33 -12.23 3.79
N GLN A 7 6.34 -12.20 2.95
CA GLN A 7 6.42 -12.78 1.63
C GLN A 7 6.57 -11.70 0.59
N ASN A 8 6.83 -12.10 -0.64
CA ASN A 8 6.78 -11.17 -1.74
C ASN A 8 5.32 -10.82 -1.99
N VAL A 9 4.91 -9.69 -1.44
CA VAL A 9 3.52 -9.26 -1.45
C VAL A 9 3.01 -9.03 -2.88
N LEU A 10 3.87 -8.51 -3.75
CA LEU A 10 3.46 -8.24 -5.13
C LEU A 10 3.15 -9.51 -5.90
N ASP A 11 3.96 -10.56 -5.72
CA ASP A 11 3.68 -11.84 -6.34
C ASP A 11 2.39 -12.43 -5.81
N LEU A 12 2.17 -12.30 -4.51
CA LEU A 12 0.98 -12.81 -3.88
C LEU A 12 -0.28 -12.13 -4.40
N ILE A 13 -0.27 -10.81 -4.50
CA ILE A 13 -1.41 -10.05 -5.01
C ILE A 13 -1.70 -10.41 -6.46
N GLY A 14 -0.67 -10.58 -7.27
CA GLY A 14 -0.83 -10.89 -8.69
C GLY A 14 -1.21 -12.33 -8.98
N ARG A 15 -1.11 -13.22 -8.00
CA ARG A 15 -1.29 -14.67 -8.21
C ARG A 15 -2.74 -15.03 -8.52
N ASP A 16 -3.69 -14.41 -7.84
CA ASP A 16 -5.11 -14.71 -7.96
C ASP A 16 -5.87 -13.52 -8.52
N SER A 17 -5.72 -13.29 -9.82
CA SER A 17 -6.37 -12.18 -10.50
C SER A 17 -7.88 -12.21 -10.33
N ARG A 18 -8.46 -11.03 -10.09
CA ARG A 18 -9.92 -10.80 -10.12
C ARG A 18 -10.73 -11.37 -8.96
N ARG A 19 -10.07 -11.85 -7.91
CA ARG A 19 -10.79 -12.27 -6.71
C ARG A 19 -11.17 -11.08 -5.84
N TYR A 20 -10.42 -9.99 -5.95
CA TYR A 20 -10.60 -8.81 -5.12
C TYR A 20 -10.86 -7.59 -5.97
N HIS A 21 -11.57 -6.62 -5.45
CA HIS A 21 -11.84 -5.36 -6.15
C HIS A 21 -11.36 -4.14 -5.37
N SER A 22 -11.04 -4.30 -4.09
CA SER A 22 -10.68 -3.18 -3.23
C SER A 22 -9.52 -3.54 -2.33
N CYS A 23 -8.76 -2.52 -1.93
CA CYS A 23 -7.59 -2.68 -1.10
C CYS A 23 -7.51 -1.54 -0.10
N ILE A 24 -7.20 -1.88 1.15
CA ILE A 24 -6.85 -0.91 2.17
C ILE A 24 -5.43 -1.21 2.59
N ILE A 25 -4.59 -0.20 2.54
CA ILE A 25 -3.19 -0.30 2.94
C ILE A 25 -2.95 0.66 4.10
N THR A 26 -2.25 0.20 5.13
CA THR A 26 -1.78 1.07 6.20
C THR A 26 -0.27 0.99 6.25
N CYS A 27 0.39 2.11 6.45
CA CYS A 27 1.84 2.14 6.53
C CYS A 27 2.33 3.38 7.27
N TYR A 28 3.57 3.34 7.73
CA TYR A 28 4.22 4.50 8.31
C TYR A 28 4.88 5.33 7.22
N SER A 29 5.65 4.68 6.34
CA SER A 29 6.38 5.33 5.25
C SER A 29 5.81 4.92 3.91
N PHE A 30 5.76 5.87 2.98
CA PHE A 30 5.21 5.66 1.66
C PHE A 30 6.15 6.24 0.61
N ASP A 31 6.55 5.43 -0.35
CA ASP A 31 7.39 5.83 -1.47
C ASP A 31 6.49 5.96 -2.70
N PHE A 32 6.23 7.18 -3.13
CA PHE A 32 5.35 7.47 -4.26
C PHE A 32 5.83 6.79 -5.54
N THR A 33 7.10 6.92 -5.85
CA THR A 33 7.67 6.39 -7.08
C THR A 33 7.56 4.87 -7.11
N TYR A 34 7.96 4.21 -6.03
CA TYR A 34 7.88 2.77 -5.95
C TYR A 34 6.43 2.29 -6.06
N PHE A 35 5.52 2.94 -5.35
CA PHE A 35 4.12 2.54 -5.37
C PHE A 35 3.53 2.65 -6.78
N GLU A 36 3.74 3.77 -7.45
CA GLU A 36 3.12 3.98 -8.75
C GLU A 36 3.77 3.18 -9.87
N GLU A 37 5.06 2.90 -9.76
CA GLU A 37 5.77 2.15 -10.80
C GLU A 37 5.74 0.65 -10.61
N ARG A 38 5.62 0.17 -9.36
CA ARG A 38 5.75 -1.26 -9.05
C ARG A 38 4.52 -1.87 -8.42
N VAL A 39 3.83 -1.15 -7.56
CA VAL A 39 2.71 -1.71 -6.80
C VAL A 39 1.39 -1.51 -7.52
N LEU A 40 1.11 -0.29 -7.93
CA LEU A 40 -0.15 0.04 -8.57
C LEU A 40 -0.41 -0.76 -9.86
N PRO A 41 0.58 -1.00 -10.72
CA PRO A 41 0.36 -1.83 -11.89
C PRO A 41 -0.06 -3.26 -11.55
N VAL A 42 0.43 -3.83 -10.45
CA VAL A 42 0.01 -5.16 -10.02
C VAL A 42 -1.45 -5.16 -9.60
N PHE A 43 -1.88 -4.14 -8.86
CA PHE A 43 -3.28 -4.00 -8.48
C PHE A 43 -4.17 -3.87 -9.72
N ARG A 44 -3.77 -3.06 -10.68
CA ARG A 44 -4.52 -2.87 -11.91
C ARG A 44 -4.63 -4.14 -12.73
N ALA A 45 -3.53 -4.88 -12.84
CA ALA A 45 -3.52 -6.14 -13.57
C ALA A 45 -4.44 -7.17 -12.89
N SER A 46 -4.60 -7.07 -11.59
CA SER A 46 -5.48 -7.95 -10.80
C SER A 46 -6.90 -7.39 -10.68
N ASN A 47 -7.19 -6.29 -11.35
CA ASN A 47 -8.50 -5.63 -11.35
C ASN A 47 -8.92 -5.09 -9.97
N ILE A 48 -7.96 -4.76 -9.13
CA ILE A 48 -8.20 -4.10 -7.84
C ILE A 48 -8.20 -2.60 -8.12
N ARG A 49 -9.38 -1.99 -8.15
CA ARG A 49 -9.53 -0.60 -8.59
C ARG A 49 -9.71 0.39 -7.46
N ASN A 50 -10.19 -0.05 -6.32
CA ASN A 50 -10.37 0.82 -5.16
C ASN A 50 -9.19 0.63 -4.23
N VAL A 51 -8.26 1.58 -4.26
CA VAL A 51 -7.04 1.50 -3.45
C VAL A 51 -6.99 2.70 -2.52
N ASN A 52 -6.99 2.44 -1.22
CA ASN A 52 -6.94 3.48 -0.19
C ASN A 52 -5.72 3.23 0.68
N VAL A 53 -4.83 4.22 0.76
CA VAL A 53 -3.60 4.11 1.54
C VAL A 53 -3.67 5.08 2.70
N PHE A 54 -3.60 4.54 3.92
CA PHE A 54 -3.53 5.31 5.16
C PHE A 54 -2.07 5.34 5.60
N VAL A 55 -1.51 6.51 5.75
CA VAL A 55 -0.09 6.69 6.02
C VAL A 55 0.10 7.72 7.13
N ASP A 56 1.15 7.54 7.93
CA ASP A 56 1.47 8.51 8.96
C ASP A 56 1.63 9.90 8.33
N GLY A 57 0.88 10.87 8.83
CA GLY A 57 0.82 12.19 8.22
C GLY A 57 2.15 12.93 8.22
N ASN A 58 2.89 12.84 9.31
CA ASN A 58 4.19 13.51 9.40
C ASN A 58 5.21 12.88 8.47
N SER A 59 5.22 11.56 8.38
CA SER A 59 6.09 10.85 7.46
C SER A 59 5.74 11.18 6.01
N LEU A 60 4.45 11.27 5.71
CA LEU A 60 3.99 11.62 4.36
C LEU A 60 4.43 13.02 3.96
N GLU A 61 4.31 13.99 4.86
CA GLU A 61 4.73 15.36 4.61
C GLU A 61 6.23 15.43 4.28
N THR A 62 7.04 14.72 5.05
CA THR A 62 8.48 14.64 4.79
C THR A 62 8.76 14.05 3.41
N SER A 63 8.06 12.98 3.05
CA SER A 63 8.22 12.36 1.73
C SER A 63 7.82 13.30 0.60
N GLN A 64 6.74 14.06 0.78
CA GLN A 64 6.28 15.01 -0.22
C GLN A 64 7.28 16.15 -0.44
N GLU A 65 7.90 16.63 0.62
CA GLU A 65 8.90 17.69 0.53
C GLU A 65 10.11 17.29 -0.31
N MET A 66 10.39 16.00 -0.39
CA MET A 66 11.51 15.48 -1.18
C MET A 66 11.18 15.31 -2.66
N LEU A 67 9.92 15.50 -3.04
CA LEU A 67 9.46 15.31 -4.42
C LEU A 67 9.38 16.65 -5.12
N THR A 68 10.32 16.94 -5.99
CA THR A 68 10.31 18.18 -6.76
C THR A 68 10.13 17.87 -8.24
N GLY A 69 9.17 18.53 -8.86
CA GLY A 69 8.96 18.44 -10.30
C GLY A 69 8.42 17.13 -10.83
N LYS A 70 7.95 16.24 -9.95
CA LYS A 70 7.36 14.97 -10.35
C LYS A 70 5.85 15.01 -10.23
N GLU A 71 5.17 14.40 -11.19
CA GLU A 71 3.73 14.22 -11.13
C GLU A 71 3.40 12.78 -10.77
N PHE A 72 2.44 12.63 -9.88
CA PHE A 72 1.99 11.32 -9.41
C PHE A 72 0.50 11.16 -9.66
N SER A 73 0.05 9.92 -9.80
CA SER A 73 -1.32 9.62 -10.16
C SER A 73 -2.27 9.47 -8.98
N PHE A 74 -1.82 9.77 -7.76
CA PHE A 74 -2.73 9.75 -6.62
C PHE A 74 -3.87 10.76 -6.87
N GLN A 75 -5.00 10.56 -6.24
CA GLN A 75 -6.26 11.25 -6.50
C GLN A 75 -6.97 10.78 -7.77
N LYS A 76 -6.25 10.30 -8.77
CA LYS A 76 -6.88 9.75 -9.99
C LYS A 76 -7.07 8.24 -9.90
N ASN A 77 -6.11 7.55 -9.29
CA ASN A 77 -6.06 6.10 -9.31
C ASN A 77 -6.07 5.46 -7.93
N TYR A 78 -5.79 6.23 -6.91
CA TYR A 78 -5.80 5.76 -5.53
C TYR A 78 -5.91 6.95 -4.59
N SER A 79 -6.27 6.69 -3.34
CA SER A 79 -6.41 7.73 -2.33
C SER A 79 -5.30 7.61 -1.30
N LEU A 80 -4.67 8.74 -0.99
CA LEU A 80 -3.71 8.83 0.11
C LEU A 80 -4.37 9.58 1.25
N ILE A 81 -4.45 8.95 2.40
CA ILE A 81 -5.13 9.51 3.56
C ILE A 81 -4.11 9.65 4.69
N PRO A 82 -3.69 10.87 5.01
CA PRO A 82 -2.77 11.07 6.13
C PRO A 82 -3.49 10.84 7.46
N VAL A 83 -2.80 10.16 8.37
CA VAL A 83 -3.31 9.91 9.71
C VAL A 83 -2.36 10.59 10.71
N TYR A 84 -2.91 11.48 11.53
CA TYR A 84 -2.15 12.19 12.54
C TYR A 84 -2.56 11.69 13.93
N LYS A 85 -1.63 11.07 14.62
CA LYS A 85 -1.82 10.68 16.02
C LYS A 85 -1.36 11.83 16.92
N GLY A 86 -2.14 12.14 17.92
CA GLY A 86 -1.80 13.20 18.86
C GLY A 86 -0.50 12.95 19.61
N LYS A 87 -0.20 11.67 19.87
CA LYS A 87 1.07 11.28 20.49
C LYS A 87 1.59 10.05 19.76
N GLY A 88 2.85 10.08 19.36
CA GLY A 88 3.47 8.98 18.64
C GLY A 88 3.20 9.02 17.14
N VAL A 89 3.28 7.87 16.50
CA VAL A 89 3.16 7.73 15.06
C VAL A 89 2.09 6.70 14.71
N PHE A 90 1.54 6.83 13.50
CA PHE A 90 0.64 5.84 12.95
C PHE A 90 1.51 4.77 12.28
N HIS A 91 1.57 3.57 12.87
CA HIS A 91 2.57 2.59 12.49
C HIS A 91 2.05 1.18 12.12
N PRO A 92 0.75 0.94 11.94
CA PRO A 92 0.31 -0.39 11.51
C PRO A 92 0.69 -0.64 10.06
N LYS A 93 1.04 -1.88 9.73
CA LYS A 93 1.44 -2.28 8.39
C LYS A 93 0.59 -3.44 7.94
N ILE A 94 -0.51 -3.11 7.30
CA ILE A 94 -1.55 -4.04 6.91
C ILE A 94 -1.91 -3.79 5.46
N ILE A 95 -2.14 -4.87 4.71
CA ILE A 95 -2.78 -4.80 3.41
C ILE A 95 -4.01 -5.70 3.49
N LEU A 96 -5.17 -5.12 3.31
CA LEU A 96 -6.43 -5.84 3.30
C LEU A 96 -7.03 -5.80 1.90
N LEU A 97 -7.14 -6.95 1.27
CA LEU A 97 -7.80 -7.09 -0.01
C LEU A 97 -9.20 -7.63 0.22
N THR A 98 -10.19 -7.03 -0.42
CA THR A 98 -11.58 -7.45 -0.27
C THR A 98 -12.24 -7.66 -1.62
N GLY A 99 -13.07 -8.69 -1.68
CA GLY A 99 -13.87 -9.01 -2.85
C GLY A 99 -15.31 -9.27 -2.43
N TYR A 100 -16.10 -9.79 -3.36
CA TYR A 100 -17.53 -10.06 -3.07
C TYR A 100 -17.72 -11.22 -2.13
N HIS A 101 -16.84 -12.20 -2.14
CA HIS A 101 -17.00 -13.42 -1.37
C HIS A 101 -15.85 -13.75 -0.45
N GLU A 102 -14.76 -13.01 -0.52
CA GLU A 102 -13.56 -13.34 0.25
C GLU A 102 -12.72 -12.12 0.55
N GLY A 103 -11.81 -12.28 1.47
CA GLY A 103 -10.83 -11.27 1.83
C GLY A 103 -9.49 -11.90 2.11
N LEU A 104 -8.45 -11.11 1.99
CA LEU A 104 -7.09 -11.52 2.32
C LEU A 104 -6.44 -10.43 3.15
N LEU A 105 -5.96 -10.80 4.33
CA LEU A 105 -5.26 -9.87 5.21
C LEU A 105 -3.77 -10.23 5.22
N ILE A 106 -2.95 -9.27 4.85
CA ILE A 106 -1.50 -9.40 4.88
C ILE A 106 -0.99 -8.49 6.00
N VAL A 107 -0.30 -9.08 6.95
CA VAL A 107 0.25 -8.37 8.10
C VAL A 107 1.76 -8.53 8.07
N GLY A 108 2.49 -7.45 8.27
CA GLY A 108 3.94 -7.53 8.28
C GLY A 108 4.58 -6.29 8.87
N SER A 109 5.89 -6.25 8.81
CA SER A 109 6.68 -5.12 9.31
C SER A 109 7.10 -4.16 8.18
N GLY A 110 6.84 -4.51 6.93
CA GLY A 110 7.30 -3.73 5.79
C GLY A 110 6.41 -2.54 5.46
N ASN A 111 7.03 -1.45 5.05
CA ASN A 111 6.33 -0.28 4.54
C ASN A 111 6.16 -0.38 3.02
N ILE A 112 5.49 0.61 2.43
CA ILE A 112 5.33 0.69 0.98
C ILE A 112 6.61 1.31 0.40
N THR A 113 7.65 0.53 0.47
CA THR A 113 8.99 0.83 -0.06
C THR A 113 9.53 -0.44 -0.68
N SER A 114 10.57 -0.32 -1.50
CA SER A 114 11.12 -1.50 -2.16
C SER A 114 11.64 -2.53 -1.18
N SER A 115 12.32 -2.13 -0.12
CA SER A 115 12.83 -3.05 0.89
C SER A 115 11.69 -3.68 1.70
N GLY A 116 10.66 -2.90 2.02
CA GLY A 116 9.55 -3.38 2.83
C GLY A 116 8.71 -4.45 2.15
N LEU A 117 8.42 -4.29 0.86
CA LEU A 117 7.57 -5.22 0.12
C LEU A 117 8.34 -6.36 -0.54
N ASN A 118 9.63 -6.24 -0.69
CA ASN A 118 10.45 -7.29 -1.29
C ASN A 118 11.03 -8.26 -0.27
N ASN A 119 10.60 -8.16 0.98
CA ASN A 119 10.93 -9.16 1.97
C ASN A 119 12.40 -9.20 2.38
N ASN A 120 13.10 -8.10 2.22
CA ASN A 120 14.52 -8.02 2.51
C ASN A 120 14.85 -7.06 3.66
N ASP A 121 13.87 -6.68 4.38
CA ASP A 121 14.03 -5.76 5.51
C ASP A 121 14.20 -6.45 6.85
#